data_9f434b02c4e8d7f9d9767179e8b36b2a
#
_entry.id   9f434b02c4e8d7f9d9767179e8b36b2a
#
_cell.length_a   1.000
_cell.length_b   1.000
_cell.length_c   1.000
_cell.angle_alpha   90.00
_cell.angle_beta   90.00
_cell.angle_gamma   90.00
#
_symmetry.space_group_name_H-M   'P 1'
#
loop_
_entity.id
_entity.type
_entity.pdbx_description
1 polymer ?
#
loop_
_entity_poly.entity_id
_entity_poly.type
_entity_poly.pdbx_seq_one_letter_code
_entity_poly.pdbx_strand_id
1 'polypeptide(L)'
;MKRRDIFARDQYRCVYCGLVREPEMLSIDHVQPKVRGGDGSAGNVVTACMACNTAKASRPLAQFLAENPDARRNFFKHARYVWPRHLRAVAEELVRRGVVERPMDFVEGIRGLHSSEAIAQESQQNVSGAADDHDAVT
;
A
#
# COMPACT_ATOMS: atom_id res chain seq x y z
N MET A 1 -17.19 1.89 6.39
CA MET A 1 -16.36 3.03 6.79
C MET A 1 -16.52 4.15 5.78
N LYS A 2 -16.64 5.37 6.25
CA LYS A 2 -16.82 6.48 5.34
C LYS A 2 -15.49 6.84 4.69
N ARG A 3 -15.59 7.50 3.53
CA ARG A 3 -14.43 7.92 2.75
C ARG A 3 -13.42 8.70 3.61
N ARG A 4 -13.90 9.68 4.37
CA ARG A 4 -12.99 10.48 5.18
C ARG A 4 -12.36 9.68 6.32
N ASP A 5 -13.04 8.62 6.78
CA ASP A 5 -12.47 7.76 7.83
C ASP A 5 -11.30 6.96 7.27
N ILE A 6 -11.41 6.53 6.00
CA ILE A 6 -10.30 5.84 5.35
C ILE A 6 -9.12 6.79 5.19
N PHE A 7 -9.37 8.03 4.74
CA PHE A 7 -8.29 9.01 4.61
C PHE A 7 -7.60 9.25 5.95
N ALA A 8 -8.40 9.43 7.03
CA ALA A 8 -7.83 9.67 8.34
C ALA A 8 -7.04 8.48 8.85
N ARG A 9 -7.56 7.27 8.64
CA ARG A 9 -6.86 6.04 9.01
C ARG A 9 -5.48 5.98 8.35
N ASP A 10 -5.42 6.39 7.10
CA ASP A 10 -4.19 6.33 6.32
C ASP A 10 -3.39 7.64 6.42
N GLN A 11 -3.79 8.51 7.34
CA GLN A 11 -3.08 9.75 7.64
C GLN A 11 -2.99 10.67 6.43
N TYR A 12 -4.01 10.63 5.57
CA TYR A 12 -4.09 11.47 4.36
C TYR A 12 -2.90 11.25 3.45
N ARG A 13 -2.32 10.06 3.49
CA ARG A 13 -1.14 9.71 2.71
C ARG A 13 -1.53 8.77 1.58
N CYS A 14 -1.09 9.09 0.37
CA CYS A 14 -1.26 8.20 -0.78
C CYS A 14 -0.37 6.98 -0.58
N VAL A 15 -0.94 5.78 -0.73
CA VAL A 15 -0.14 4.56 -0.56
C VAL A 15 0.81 4.33 -1.73
N TYR A 16 0.62 5.02 -2.85
CA TYR A 16 1.45 4.78 -4.03
C TYR A 16 2.63 5.75 -4.12
N CYS A 17 2.41 7.04 -3.89
CA CYS A 17 3.53 7.98 -3.94
C CYS A 17 4.07 8.33 -2.56
N GLY A 18 3.34 7.98 -1.51
CA GLY A 18 3.79 8.21 -0.15
C GLY A 18 3.63 9.63 0.34
N LEU A 19 2.99 10.50 -0.43
CA LEU A 19 2.85 11.90 -0.05
C LEU A 19 1.51 12.15 0.63
N VAL A 20 1.54 13.02 1.63
CA VAL A 20 0.32 13.49 2.30
C VAL A 20 -0.30 14.56 1.43
N ARG A 21 -1.62 14.48 1.25
CA ARG A 21 -2.35 15.42 0.40
C ARG A 21 -3.59 15.91 1.11
N GLU A 22 -4.12 17.04 0.63
CA GLU A 22 -5.41 17.54 1.10
C GLU A 22 -6.50 16.57 0.70
N PRO A 23 -7.58 16.47 1.52
CA PRO A 23 -8.64 15.49 1.23
C PRO A 23 -9.23 15.61 -0.17
N GLU A 24 -9.35 16.81 -0.72
CA GLU A 24 -9.93 16.97 -2.05
C GLU A 24 -9.02 16.43 -3.15
N MET A 25 -7.77 16.14 -2.84
CA MET A 25 -6.83 15.52 -3.79
C MET A 25 -6.72 14.02 -3.60
N LEU A 26 -7.54 13.45 -2.72
CA LEU A 26 -7.46 12.03 -2.39
C LEU A 26 -8.68 11.28 -2.90
N SER A 27 -8.52 10.00 -3.12
CA SER A 27 -9.59 9.10 -3.53
C SER A 27 -9.40 7.76 -2.86
N ILE A 28 -10.43 6.91 -2.98
CA ILE A 28 -10.40 5.54 -2.47
C ILE A 28 -10.11 4.62 -3.64
N ASP A 29 -9.19 3.70 -3.45
CA ASP A 29 -8.86 2.70 -4.45
C ASP A 29 -9.03 1.31 -3.83
N HIS A 30 -9.52 0.36 -4.61
CA HIS A 30 -9.75 -1.01 -4.16
C HIS A 30 -8.52 -1.86 -4.48
N VAL A 31 -8.18 -2.75 -3.54
CA VAL A 31 -7.03 -3.64 -3.73
C VAL A 31 -7.40 -4.82 -4.60
N GLN A 32 -8.49 -5.51 -4.26
CA GLN A 32 -9.00 -6.63 -5.08
C GLN A 32 -10.33 -6.24 -5.68
N PRO A 33 -10.52 -6.49 -6.98
CA PRO A 33 -11.81 -6.21 -7.61
C PRO A 33 -12.85 -7.23 -7.16
N LYS A 34 -14.14 -6.88 -7.37
CA LYS A 34 -15.24 -7.74 -6.97
C LYS A 34 -15.12 -9.15 -7.52
N VAL A 35 -14.72 -9.28 -8.78
CA VAL A 35 -14.61 -10.59 -9.43
C VAL A 35 -13.56 -11.49 -8.78
N ARG A 36 -12.70 -10.91 -7.94
CA ARG A 36 -11.67 -11.67 -7.22
C ARG A 36 -11.91 -11.67 -5.72
N GLY A 37 -13.16 -11.51 -5.31
CA GLY A 37 -13.51 -11.56 -3.90
C GLY A 37 -13.35 -10.25 -3.16
N GLY A 38 -13.08 -9.16 -3.87
CA GLY A 38 -12.97 -7.86 -3.24
C GLY A 38 -14.32 -7.21 -3.05
N ASP A 39 -14.39 -6.30 -2.09
CA ASP A 39 -15.60 -5.54 -1.83
C ASP A 39 -15.17 -4.17 -1.29
N GLY A 40 -16.13 -3.42 -0.76
CA GLY A 40 -15.86 -2.09 -0.21
C GLY A 40 -15.46 -2.08 1.24
N SER A 41 -15.10 -3.24 1.80
CA SER A 41 -14.73 -3.30 3.21
C SER A 41 -13.43 -2.53 3.46
N ALA A 42 -13.25 -2.10 4.70
CA ALA A 42 -12.07 -1.32 5.08
C ALA A 42 -10.77 -2.06 4.79
N GLY A 43 -10.78 -3.38 4.84
CA GLY A 43 -9.57 -4.18 4.59
C GLY A 43 -9.23 -4.35 3.12
N ASN A 44 -10.05 -3.81 2.22
CA ASN A 44 -9.82 -3.91 0.78
C ASN A 44 -9.67 -2.55 0.11
N VAL A 45 -9.59 -1.47 0.88
CA VAL A 45 -9.50 -0.14 0.28
C VAL A 45 -8.29 0.60 0.84
N VAL A 46 -7.75 1.49 0.03
CA VAL A 46 -6.59 2.31 0.39
C VAL A 46 -6.83 3.73 -0.08
N THR A 47 -6.09 4.65 0.53
CA THR A 47 -6.09 6.05 0.12
C THR A 47 -5.10 6.22 -1.01
N ALA A 48 -5.53 6.86 -2.08
CA ALA A 48 -4.66 7.19 -3.22
C ALA A 48 -4.88 8.63 -3.61
N CYS A 49 -3.83 9.32 -4.04
CA CYS A 49 -4.02 10.66 -4.54
C CYS A 49 -4.56 10.60 -5.98
N MET A 50 -5.18 11.71 -6.40
CA MET A 50 -5.80 11.75 -7.72
C MET A 50 -4.79 11.49 -8.83
N ALA A 51 -3.58 12.02 -8.68
CA ALA A 51 -2.54 11.83 -9.70
C ALA A 51 -2.18 10.36 -9.84
N CYS A 52 -1.96 9.66 -8.73
CA CYS A 52 -1.60 8.24 -8.79
C CYS A 52 -2.77 7.40 -9.28
N ASN A 53 -3.99 7.74 -8.85
CA ASN A 53 -5.16 7.01 -9.28
C ASN A 53 -5.37 7.17 -10.79
N THR A 54 -5.14 8.36 -11.31
CA THR A 54 -5.20 8.61 -12.74
C THR A 54 -4.12 7.83 -13.48
N ALA A 55 -2.90 7.82 -12.94
CA ALA A 55 -1.80 7.08 -13.57
C ALA A 55 -2.08 5.58 -13.59
N LYS A 56 -2.71 5.06 -12.53
CA LYS A 56 -3.07 3.64 -12.48
C LYS A 56 -4.16 3.33 -13.51
N ALA A 57 -5.08 4.27 -13.71
CA ALA A 57 -6.17 4.14 -14.66
C ALA A 57 -6.96 2.85 -14.39
N SER A 58 -7.27 2.06 -15.43
CA SER A 58 -8.05 0.85 -15.28
C SER A 58 -7.18 -0.40 -15.12
N ARG A 59 -5.88 -0.24 -14.99
CA ARG A 59 -4.98 -1.39 -14.86
C ARG A 59 -5.22 -2.11 -13.54
N PRO A 60 -5.09 -3.45 -13.54
CA PRO A 60 -5.09 -4.17 -12.26
C PRO A 60 -3.98 -3.65 -11.36
N LEU A 61 -4.21 -3.68 -10.06
CA LEU A 61 -3.22 -3.16 -9.11
C LEU A 61 -1.85 -3.81 -9.29
N ALA A 62 -1.81 -5.14 -9.43
CA ALA A 62 -0.52 -5.81 -9.56
C ALA A 62 0.23 -5.37 -10.81
N GLN A 63 -0.48 -5.10 -11.91
CA GLN A 63 0.18 -4.59 -13.10
C GLN A 63 0.77 -3.21 -12.86
N PHE A 64 0.00 -2.32 -12.23
CA PHE A 64 0.50 -0.98 -11.92
C PHE A 64 1.75 -1.05 -11.04
N LEU A 65 1.71 -1.90 -10.00
CA LEU A 65 2.85 -2.04 -9.10
C LEU A 65 4.04 -2.70 -9.78
N ALA A 66 3.78 -3.62 -10.72
CA ALA A 66 4.87 -4.26 -11.47
C ALA A 66 5.62 -3.24 -12.32
N GLU A 67 4.88 -2.29 -12.88
CA GLU A 67 5.45 -1.28 -13.78
C GLU A 67 6.05 -0.09 -13.04
N ASN A 68 5.78 0.05 -11.74
CA ASN A 68 6.19 1.20 -10.95
C ASN A 68 6.85 0.77 -9.65
N PRO A 69 8.17 0.58 -9.65
CA PRO A 69 8.87 0.09 -8.45
C PRO A 69 8.69 0.96 -7.21
N ASP A 70 8.65 2.28 -7.38
CA ASP A 70 8.43 3.17 -6.24
C ASP A 70 7.03 3.00 -5.66
N ALA A 71 6.03 2.90 -6.53
CA ALA A 71 4.66 2.67 -6.07
C ALA A 71 4.54 1.32 -5.37
N ARG A 72 5.24 0.31 -5.87
CA ARG A 72 5.24 -1.00 -5.25
C ARG A 72 5.82 -0.95 -3.84
N ARG A 73 6.96 -0.31 -3.66
CA ARG A 73 7.55 -0.17 -2.34
C ARG A 73 6.63 0.59 -1.40
N ASN A 74 6.08 1.68 -1.88
CA ASN A 74 5.19 2.52 -1.05
C ASN A 74 3.93 1.77 -0.68
N PHE A 75 3.35 1.03 -1.61
CA PHE A 75 2.12 0.28 -1.33
C PHE A 75 2.33 -0.68 -0.17
N PHE A 76 3.38 -1.50 -0.24
CA PHE A 76 3.61 -2.49 0.80
C PHE A 76 4.09 -1.87 2.10
N LYS A 77 4.60 -0.65 2.04
CA LYS A 77 4.96 0.08 3.25
C LYS A 77 3.75 0.74 3.91
N HIS A 78 2.86 1.30 3.12
CA HIS A 78 1.81 2.18 3.64
C HIS A 78 0.42 1.57 3.67
N ALA A 79 0.17 0.49 2.96
CA ALA A 79 -1.15 -0.17 2.95
C ALA A 79 -1.29 -1.04 4.19
N ARG A 80 -1.22 -0.40 5.37
CA ARG A 80 -1.07 -1.07 6.65
C ARG A 80 -2.35 -1.75 7.13
N TYR A 81 -3.49 -1.32 6.62
CA TYR A 81 -4.77 -1.81 7.11
C TYR A 81 -5.47 -2.70 6.10
N VAL A 82 -4.79 -3.01 4.98
CA VAL A 82 -5.29 -3.97 4.02
C VAL A 82 -5.18 -5.36 4.64
N TRP A 83 -6.23 -6.16 4.48
CA TRP A 83 -6.23 -7.51 5.06
C TRP A 83 -5.12 -8.35 4.43
N PRO A 84 -4.47 -9.21 5.25
CA PRO A 84 -3.34 -10.02 4.75
C PRO A 84 -3.67 -10.84 3.52
N ARG A 85 -4.90 -11.36 3.41
CA ARG A 85 -5.26 -12.16 2.24
C ARG A 85 -5.20 -11.34 0.95
N HIS A 86 -5.53 -10.06 1.03
CA HIS A 86 -5.46 -9.18 -0.14
C HIS A 86 -4.02 -8.79 -0.46
N LEU A 87 -3.23 -8.51 0.56
CA LEU A 87 -1.81 -8.24 0.33
C LEU A 87 -1.12 -9.45 -0.27
N ARG A 88 -1.46 -10.63 0.22
CA ARG A 88 -0.86 -11.87 -0.28
C ARG A 88 -1.24 -12.10 -1.73
N ALA A 89 -2.51 -11.84 -2.10
CA ALA A 89 -2.95 -12.02 -3.47
C ALA A 89 -2.17 -11.11 -4.42
N VAL A 90 -1.95 -9.86 -4.02
CA VAL A 90 -1.17 -8.93 -4.84
C VAL A 90 0.28 -9.40 -4.96
N ALA A 91 0.87 -9.83 -3.85
CA ALA A 91 2.26 -10.29 -3.84
C ALA A 91 2.42 -11.53 -4.73
N GLU A 92 1.47 -12.46 -4.67
CA GLU A 92 1.51 -13.66 -5.51
C GLU A 92 1.42 -13.31 -6.99
N GLU A 93 0.61 -12.33 -7.33
CA GLU A 93 0.52 -11.90 -8.71
C GLU A 93 1.84 -11.27 -9.18
N LEU A 94 2.51 -10.53 -8.30
CA LEU A 94 3.80 -9.96 -8.64
C LEU A 94 4.85 -11.04 -8.88
N VAL A 95 4.77 -12.14 -8.14
CA VAL A 95 5.64 -13.29 -8.38
C VAL A 95 5.35 -13.88 -9.76
N ARG A 96 4.07 -14.07 -10.09
CA ARG A 96 3.69 -14.62 -11.40
C ARG A 96 4.18 -13.74 -12.55
N ARG A 97 4.29 -12.44 -12.29
CA ARG A 97 4.79 -11.50 -13.29
C ARG A 97 6.31 -11.39 -13.30
N GLY A 98 6.98 -12.14 -12.43
CA GLY A 98 8.43 -12.15 -12.37
C GLY A 98 9.07 -10.94 -11.71
N VAL A 99 8.28 -10.17 -10.97
CA VAL A 99 8.75 -8.93 -10.36
C VAL A 99 9.47 -9.19 -9.04
N VAL A 100 8.97 -10.17 -8.28
CA VAL A 100 9.58 -10.59 -7.01
C VAL A 100 9.69 -12.09 -7.02
N GLU A 101 10.59 -12.63 -6.22
CA GLU A 101 10.85 -14.07 -6.26
C GLU A 101 9.94 -14.86 -5.36
N ARG A 102 9.65 -14.35 -4.16
CA ARG A 102 8.84 -15.07 -3.19
C ARG A 102 7.86 -14.13 -2.53
N PRO A 103 6.56 -14.44 -2.61
CA PRO A 103 5.56 -13.56 -2.03
C PRO A 103 5.62 -13.49 -0.52
N MET A 104 6.04 -14.60 0.13
CA MET A 104 6.02 -14.65 1.59
C MET A 104 7.03 -13.68 2.21
N ASP A 105 8.21 -13.59 1.64
CA ASP A 105 9.21 -12.65 2.17
C ASP A 105 8.69 -11.23 2.13
N PHE A 106 8.03 -10.89 1.07
CA PHE A 106 7.50 -9.56 0.85
C PHE A 106 6.41 -9.24 1.88
N VAL A 107 5.45 -10.15 2.03
CA VAL A 107 4.32 -9.95 2.92
C VAL A 107 4.77 -9.99 4.38
N GLU A 108 5.71 -10.84 4.71
CA GLU A 108 6.22 -10.93 6.08
C GLU A 108 6.90 -9.64 6.51
N GLY A 109 7.60 -8.99 5.60
CA GLY A 109 8.20 -7.70 5.91
C GLY A 109 7.15 -6.68 6.31
N ILE A 110 6.04 -6.63 5.58
CA ILE A 110 4.94 -5.72 5.89
C ILE A 110 4.32 -6.09 7.23
N ARG A 111 4.07 -7.37 7.43
CA ARG A 111 3.45 -7.84 8.66
C ARG A 111 4.33 -7.54 9.87
N GLY A 112 5.63 -7.70 9.71
CA GLY A 112 6.58 -7.37 10.76
C GLY A 112 6.46 -5.90 11.18
N LEU A 113 6.24 -5.01 10.23
CA LEU A 113 6.07 -3.59 10.54
C LEU A 113 4.79 -3.32 11.30
N HIS A 114 3.81 -4.21 11.19
CA HIS A 114 2.51 -4.02 11.84
C HIS A 114 2.44 -4.62 13.24
N SER A 115 3.36 -5.50 13.58
CA SER A 115 3.36 -6.07 14.93
C SER A 115 3.91 -5.04 15.90
N SER A 116 3.59 -5.17 17.17
CA SER A 116 4.02 -4.18 18.12
C SER A 116 5.53 -4.10 18.22
N GLU A 117 6.19 -5.22 18.23
CA GLU A 117 7.65 -5.19 18.31
C GLU A 117 8.23 -4.67 17.02
N ALA A 118 7.67 -4.99 15.89
CA ALA A 118 8.16 -4.49 14.63
C ALA A 118 7.85 -3.02 14.44
N ILE A 119 6.72 -2.57 14.93
CA ILE A 119 6.38 -1.16 14.85
C ILE A 119 7.38 -0.35 15.65
N ALA A 120 7.79 -0.86 16.80
CA ALA A 120 8.80 -0.20 17.59
C ALA A 120 10.13 -0.12 16.85
N GLN A 121 10.48 -1.16 16.12
CA GLN A 121 11.69 -1.15 15.33
C GLN A 121 11.58 -0.22 14.15
N GLU A 122 10.44 -0.22 13.53
CA GLU A 122 10.21 0.57 12.35
C GLU A 122 10.57 2.03 12.58
N SER A 123 10.34 2.51 13.75
CA SER A 123 10.65 3.89 13.99
C SER A 123 12.13 4.15 14.04
N GLN A 124 12.93 3.17 13.94
CA GLN A 124 14.31 3.39 13.89
C GLN A 124 14.93 2.95 12.63
N GLN A 125 14.68 2.24 11.90
CA GLN A 125 15.36 1.87 10.78
C GLN A 125 15.11 2.60 9.70
N ASN A 126 15.31 2.58 10.42
CA ASN A 126 14.89 2.94 9.81
C ASN A 126 14.96 3.56 9.61
N VAL A 127 15.34 3.45 9.84
CA VAL A 127 15.08 3.80 9.85
C VAL A 127 15.41 4.30 9.54
N SER A 128 16.05 4.32 9.55
CA SER A 128 15.97 4.67 9.40
C SER A 128 15.90 5.29 8.84
N GLY A 129 16.30 5.31 8.62
CA GLY A 129 15.86 5.70 8.33
C GLY A 129 15.53 6.31 7.84
N ALA A 130 15.92 6.29 7.82
CA ALA A 130 15.25 6.67 7.55
C ALA A 130 14.90 7.27 7.29
N ALA A 131 15.23 7.26 7.33
CA ALA A 131 14.52 7.54 7.28
C ALA A 131 14.14 8.03 7.01
N ASP A 132 14.59 7.93 7.04
CA ASP A 132 13.87 8.13 6.93
C ASP A 132 13.48 8.60 6.44
N ASP A 133 13.95 8.52 6.36
CA ASP A 133 13.25 8.71 6.06
C ASP A 133 12.77 9.10 5.48
N HIS A 134 13.08 9.16 5.37
CA HIS A 134 12.31 9.25 4.95
C HIS A 134 11.59 9.52 4.73
N ASP A 135 11.94 9.41 4.88
CA ASP A 135 11.08 9.55 4.75
C ASP A 135 10.70 9.93 4.28
N ALA A 136 11.14 9.84 4.10
CA ALA A 136 10.59 10.03 3.63
C ALA A 136 10.31 10.20 2.95
N VAL A 137 10.65 10.03 2.74
CA VAL A 137 10.17 10.22 2.06
C VAL A 137 9.81 10.25 1.60
N THR A 138 9.87 10.11 1.37
CA THR A 138 9.29 10.25 1.09
C THR A 138 9.21 10.29 0.86
#